data_59d95c81e894f570bdb55ea9ea974e04
#
_entry.id   59d95c81e894f570bdb55ea9ea974e04
#
_cell.length_a   1.000
_cell.length_b   1.000
_cell.length_c   1.000
_cell.angle_alpha   90.00
_cell.angle_beta   90.00
_cell.angle_gamma   90.00
#
_symmetry.space_group_name_H-M   'P 1'
#
loop_
_entity.id
_entity.type
_entity.pdbx_description
1 polymer ?
#
loop_
_entity_poly.entity_id
_entity_poly.type
_entity_poly.pdbx_seq_one_letter_code
_entity_poly.pdbx_strand_id
1 'polypeptide(L)'
;MGMDRREFIKSCSLVAVMGLLFGCRKLPLDEVARLGDGPTLKQFEDEVKLAVSQAKKQLDLVKVSRPGSLSIPGASPVNRFGMAIDLDLCDGCGECILACNQENNVPLVPEDDAARGRFMHWVGMRSGAPFMCAHCGKAPCERVCPTGAANHTPDGLSAMVYKRCAGSRFCGANCPVQARKFNFNDAQKLGLARKFNKEVPLRDKGVMEKCSLCLHRLQNDRLKFKTQLSVAEGIGGASVKNASGNAAGNASEWRGRGVTTACSDACKRRAIIFGNWLDEESPLVQLTKDRVLYVPREIADLDPSVVFMRGRR
;
A
#
# COMPACT_ATOMS: atom_id res chain seq x y z
N MET A 1 4.84 -29.03 51.34
CA MET A 1 5.33 -29.17 49.96
C MET A 1 5.41 -27.76 49.36
N GLY A 2 6.59 -27.18 49.34
CA GLY A 2 6.81 -25.81 48.90
C GLY A 2 6.97 -25.80 47.36
N MET A 3 6.15 -25.02 46.71
CA MET A 3 6.23 -24.78 45.28
C MET A 3 7.51 -23.97 45.01
N ASP A 4 8.32 -24.41 44.08
CA ASP A 4 9.58 -23.75 43.68
C ASP A 4 9.29 -22.35 43.09
N ARG A 5 10.13 -21.37 43.43
CA ARG A 5 10.01 -19.98 42.90
C ARG A 5 9.89 -19.90 41.38
N ARG A 6 10.50 -20.84 40.67
CA ARG A 6 10.41 -20.92 39.19
C ARG A 6 9.05 -21.39 38.69
N GLU A 7 8.37 -22.26 39.42
CA GLU A 7 7.01 -22.70 39.10
C GLU A 7 5.97 -21.62 39.48
N PHE A 8 6.19 -20.88 40.57
CA PHE A 8 5.35 -19.75 40.92
C PHE A 8 5.41 -18.62 39.87
N ILE A 9 6.59 -18.33 39.31
CA ILE A 9 6.76 -17.34 38.26
C ILE A 9 6.14 -17.84 36.94
N LYS A 10 6.15 -19.14 36.66
CA LYS A 10 5.47 -19.73 35.51
C LYS A 10 3.95 -19.78 35.65
N SER A 11 3.44 -19.92 36.86
CA SER A 11 1.99 -19.96 37.15
C SER A 11 1.37 -18.58 37.38
N CYS A 12 2.16 -17.55 37.76
CA CYS A 12 1.77 -16.15 37.68
C CYS A 12 1.93 -15.74 36.21
N SER A 13 1.03 -16.25 35.38
CA SER A 13 1.00 -15.90 33.98
C SER A 13 1.05 -14.37 33.80
N LEU A 14 1.84 -13.91 32.84
CA LEU A 14 1.96 -12.50 32.44
C LEU A 14 0.60 -11.77 32.31
N VAL A 15 -0.47 -12.52 32.09
CA VAL A 15 -1.87 -12.12 31.99
C VAL A 15 -2.44 -11.58 33.31
N ALA A 16 -2.08 -12.15 34.47
CA ALA A 16 -2.57 -11.68 35.74
C ALA A 16 -1.93 -10.33 36.14
N VAL A 17 -0.67 -10.13 35.82
CA VAL A 17 0.06 -8.88 36.08
C VAL A 17 -0.39 -7.76 35.12
N MET A 18 -0.67 -8.05 33.87
CA MET A 18 -1.23 -7.06 32.93
C MET A 18 -2.66 -6.66 33.25
N GLY A 19 -3.50 -7.58 33.74
CA GLY A 19 -4.88 -7.26 34.16
C GLY A 19 -4.95 -6.32 35.37
N LEU A 20 -3.98 -6.38 36.26
CA LEU A 20 -3.91 -5.50 37.44
C LEU A 20 -3.40 -4.08 37.13
N LEU A 21 -2.54 -3.94 36.10
CA LEU A 21 -1.92 -2.66 35.77
C LEU A 21 -2.71 -1.81 34.75
N PHE A 22 -3.60 -2.40 33.96
CA PHE A 22 -4.25 -1.70 32.83
C PHE A 22 -5.77 -1.80 32.77
N GLY A 23 -6.43 -2.41 33.77
CA GLY A 23 -7.90 -2.53 33.76
C GLY A 23 -8.46 -3.29 32.55
N CYS A 24 -7.66 -4.18 31.95
CA CYS A 24 -8.05 -4.92 30.74
C CYS A 24 -9.00 -6.08 31.05
N ARG A 25 -10.03 -6.25 30.24
CA ARG A 25 -10.86 -7.46 30.20
C ARG A 25 -9.97 -8.71 30.13
N LYS A 26 -10.26 -9.71 30.97
CA LYS A 26 -9.59 -11.02 30.92
C LYS A 26 -9.79 -11.62 29.54
N LEU A 27 -8.71 -11.75 28.77
CA LEU A 27 -8.73 -12.57 27.56
C LEU A 27 -8.85 -14.04 27.97
N PRO A 28 -9.68 -14.86 27.32
CA PRO A 28 -9.75 -16.30 27.54
C PRO A 28 -8.37 -16.95 27.32
N LEU A 29 -8.02 -17.96 28.13
CA LEU A 29 -6.71 -18.63 28.09
C LEU A 29 -6.43 -19.33 26.76
N ASP A 30 -7.46 -19.74 26.06
CA ASP A 30 -7.43 -20.31 24.70
C ASP A 30 -7.11 -19.27 23.61
N GLU A 31 -7.41 -18.01 23.85
CA GLU A 31 -7.04 -16.88 22.97
C GLU A 31 -5.56 -16.49 23.13
N VAL A 32 -5.01 -16.60 24.35
CA VAL A 32 -3.58 -16.34 24.64
C VAL A 32 -2.67 -17.40 24.03
N ALA A 33 -3.10 -18.66 23.99
CA ALA A 33 -2.34 -19.76 23.40
C ALA A 33 -2.18 -19.60 21.86
N ARG A 34 -3.05 -18.81 21.21
CA ARG A 34 -3.01 -18.53 19.76
C ARG A 34 -2.12 -17.36 19.37
N LEU A 35 -1.58 -16.61 20.34
CA LEU A 35 -0.70 -15.46 20.08
C LEU A 35 0.64 -15.84 19.42
N GLY A 36 1.01 -17.13 19.39
CA GLY A 36 2.23 -17.64 18.79
C GLY A 36 2.26 -17.57 17.25
N ASP A 37 1.09 -17.75 16.58
CA ASP A 37 1.02 -17.91 15.12
C ASP A 37 0.48 -16.68 14.36
N GLY A 38 0.06 -15.64 15.07
CA GLY A 38 -0.58 -14.45 14.48
C GLY A 38 -1.98 -14.73 13.93
N PRO A 39 -2.67 -13.73 13.37
CA PRO A 39 -4.03 -13.85 12.89
C PRO A 39 -4.13 -14.77 11.66
N THR A 40 -5.23 -15.52 11.58
CA THR A 40 -5.52 -16.42 10.46
C THR A 40 -5.95 -15.62 9.22
N LEU A 41 -5.83 -16.24 8.04
CA LEU A 41 -6.30 -15.63 6.80
C LEU A 41 -7.80 -15.28 6.87
N LYS A 42 -8.61 -16.13 7.50
CA LYS A 42 -10.04 -15.89 7.70
C LYS A 42 -10.33 -14.62 8.48
N GLN A 43 -9.55 -14.31 9.53
CA GLN A 43 -9.71 -13.06 10.28
C GLN A 43 -9.44 -11.83 9.41
N PHE A 44 -8.45 -11.90 8.50
CA PHE A 44 -8.23 -10.83 7.52
C PHE A 44 -9.39 -10.68 6.54
N GLU A 45 -9.94 -11.80 6.05
CA GLU A 45 -11.12 -11.78 5.16
C GLU A 45 -12.34 -11.17 5.85
N ASP A 46 -12.60 -11.54 7.09
CA ASP A 46 -13.75 -11.04 7.85
C ASP A 46 -13.62 -9.54 8.15
N GLU A 47 -12.41 -9.05 8.51
CA GLU A 47 -12.16 -7.61 8.67
C GLU A 47 -12.34 -6.85 7.35
N VAL A 48 -11.90 -7.39 6.23
CA VAL A 48 -12.10 -6.78 4.90
C VAL A 48 -13.58 -6.71 4.56
N LYS A 49 -14.37 -7.77 4.79
CA LYS A 49 -15.84 -7.77 4.58
C LYS A 49 -16.51 -6.67 5.41
N LEU A 50 -16.12 -6.56 6.70
CA LEU A 50 -16.62 -5.52 7.58
C LEU A 50 -16.26 -4.13 7.06
N ALA A 51 -15.01 -3.90 6.64
CA ALA A 51 -14.55 -2.63 6.09
C ALA A 51 -15.30 -2.25 4.81
N VAL A 52 -15.57 -3.21 3.93
CA VAL A 52 -16.37 -3.01 2.71
C VAL A 52 -17.81 -2.64 3.05
N SER A 53 -18.45 -3.33 4.00
CA SER A 53 -19.83 -3.06 4.42
C SER A 53 -20.01 -1.68 5.09
N GLN A 54 -18.98 -1.19 5.78
CA GLN A 54 -18.96 0.11 6.44
C GLN A 54 -18.59 1.29 5.50
N ALA A 55 -18.24 1.02 4.25
CA ALA A 55 -17.78 2.03 3.31
C ALA A 55 -18.94 2.92 2.82
N LYS A 56 -19.16 4.04 3.52
CA LYS A 56 -20.27 4.98 3.25
C LYS A 56 -19.86 6.23 2.43
N LYS A 57 -18.56 6.49 2.25
CA LYS A 57 -18.12 7.70 1.55
C LYS A 57 -18.42 7.62 0.06
N GLN A 58 -19.06 8.63 -0.45
CA GLN A 58 -19.30 8.80 -1.89
C GLN A 58 -18.04 9.31 -2.61
N LEU A 59 -17.94 9.02 -3.90
CA LEU A 59 -16.94 9.57 -4.82
C LEU A 59 -17.60 10.68 -5.63
N ASP A 60 -17.19 11.93 -5.39
CA ASP A 60 -17.47 13.05 -6.29
C ASP A 60 -16.31 13.14 -7.29
N LEU A 61 -16.57 12.71 -8.52
CA LEU A 61 -15.56 12.55 -9.56
C LEU A 61 -15.63 13.69 -10.57
N VAL A 62 -14.46 14.25 -10.89
CA VAL A 62 -14.29 15.23 -11.96
C VAL A 62 -13.42 14.69 -13.07
N LYS A 63 -13.68 15.10 -14.31
CA LYS A 63 -12.91 14.70 -15.49
C LYS A 63 -11.52 15.33 -15.47
N VAL A 64 -10.52 14.55 -15.84
CA VAL A 64 -9.12 14.99 -15.93
C VAL A 64 -8.44 14.47 -17.19
N SER A 65 -7.31 15.08 -17.54
CA SER A 65 -6.40 14.57 -18.56
C SER A 65 -5.53 13.44 -18.02
N ARG A 66 -4.87 12.71 -18.91
CA ARG A 66 -3.87 11.72 -18.55
C ARG A 66 -2.73 12.39 -17.75
N PRO A 67 -2.24 11.74 -16.66
CA PRO A 67 -1.08 12.23 -15.93
C PRO A 67 0.16 12.34 -16.83
N GLY A 68 0.78 13.52 -16.86
CA GLY A 68 2.01 13.79 -17.60
C GLY A 68 3.26 13.73 -16.71
N SER A 69 4.37 14.28 -17.19
CA SER A 69 5.62 14.39 -16.41
C SER A 69 5.40 15.24 -15.15
N LEU A 70 6.12 14.89 -14.07
CA LEU A 70 6.04 15.61 -12.81
C LEU A 70 6.90 16.88 -12.85
N SER A 71 6.37 18.00 -12.36
CA SER A 71 7.08 19.26 -12.20
C SER A 71 7.70 19.37 -10.80
N ILE A 72 8.49 18.35 -10.40
CA ILE A 72 9.21 18.33 -9.13
C ILE A 72 10.72 18.14 -9.36
N PRO A 73 11.61 18.69 -8.51
CA PRO A 73 13.04 18.49 -8.62
C PRO A 73 13.42 17.01 -8.57
N GLY A 74 14.25 16.57 -9.52
CA GLY A 74 14.73 15.19 -9.60
C GLY A 74 13.71 14.18 -10.10
N ALA A 75 12.55 14.63 -10.65
CA ALA A 75 11.61 13.73 -11.30
C ALA A 75 12.24 13.02 -12.51
N SER A 76 11.93 11.74 -12.68
CA SER A 76 12.33 10.99 -13.86
C SER A 76 11.63 11.54 -15.10
N PRO A 77 12.34 11.81 -16.20
CA PRO A 77 11.71 12.22 -17.44
C PRO A 77 10.97 11.06 -18.14
N VAL A 78 11.17 9.84 -17.66
CA VAL A 78 10.73 8.62 -18.35
C VAL A 78 9.84 7.73 -17.52
N ASN A 79 9.74 7.98 -16.22
CA ASN A 79 8.94 7.18 -15.31
C ASN A 79 8.00 8.05 -14.46
N ARG A 80 6.74 7.71 -14.52
CA ARG A 80 5.70 8.11 -13.58
C ARG A 80 4.73 6.95 -13.38
N PHE A 81 4.96 6.17 -12.34
CA PHE A 81 4.08 5.04 -12.04
C PHE A 81 2.75 5.50 -11.48
N GLY A 82 1.70 4.79 -11.89
CA GLY A 82 0.35 5.09 -11.46
C GLY A 82 -0.61 3.94 -11.73
N MET A 83 -1.90 4.23 -11.62
CA MET A 83 -2.94 3.23 -11.72
C MET A 83 -4.21 3.82 -12.31
N ALA A 84 -4.94 3.04 -13.08
CA ALA A 84 -6.31 3.32 -13.49
C ALA A 84 -7.25 2.26 -12.91
N ILE A 85 -8.40 2.69 -12.41
CA ILE A 85 -9.45 1.84 -11.86
C ILE A 85 -10.68 1.96 -12.74
N ASP A 86 -11.06 0.88 -13.39
CA ASP A 86 -12.24 0.80 -14.24
C ASP A 86 -13.48 0.59 -13.38
N LEU A 87 -14.32 1.61 -13.31
CA LEU A 87 -15.54 1.59 -12.52
C LEU A 87 -16.67 0.75 -13.14
N ASP A 88 -16.58 0.48 -14.44
CA ASP A 88 -17.59 -0.33 -15.14
C ASP A 88 -17.30 -1.84 -14.98
N LEU A 89 -16.04 -2.21 -14.71
CA LEU A 89 -15.64 -3.58 -14.47
C LEU A 89 -15.60 -3.95 -12.98
N CYS A 90 -15.44 -2.97 -12.09
CA CYS A 90 -15.31 -3.22 -10.67
C CYS A 90 -16.65 -3.60 -10.02
N ASP A 91 -16.71 -4.76 -9.38
CA ASP A 91 -17.87 -5.26 -8.65
C ASP A 91 -17.84 -5.00 -7.13
N GLY A 92 -16.75 -4.37 -6.64
CA GLY A 92 -16.60 -4.03 -5.22
C GLY A 92 -16.30 -5.22 -4.30
N CYS A 93 -15.81 -6.34 -4.83
CA CYS A 93 -15.62 -7.60 -4.06
C CYS A 93 -14.62 -7.51 -2.88
N GLY A 94 -13.71 -6.52 -2.86
CA GLY A 94 -12.73 -6.34 -1.78
C GLY A 94 -11.48 -7.21 -1.87
N GLU A 95 -11.33 -8.11 -2.86
CA GLU A 95 -10.14 -8.97 -3.01
C GLU A 95 -8.83 -8.16 -3.12
N CYS A 96 -8.89 -6.98 -3.72
CA CYS A 96 -7.75 -6.05 -3.81
C CYS A 96 -7.28 -5.54 -2.45
N ILE A 97 -8.19 -5.41 -1.46
CA ILE A 97 -7.85 -5.01 -0.09
C ILE A 97 -7.10 -6.16 0.60
N LEU A 98 -7.64 -7.37 0.51
CA LEU A 98 -7.03 -8.56 1.09
C LEU A 98 -5.63 -8.81 0.53
N ALA A 99 -5.48 -8.78 -0.79
CA ALA A 99 -4.19 -8.94 -1.46
C ALA A 99 -3.18 -7.85 -1.06
N CYS A 100 -3.63 -6.60 -0.92
CA CYS A 100 -2.78 -5.51 -0.45
C CYS A 100 -2.32 -5.75 1.00
N ASN A 101 -3.20 -6.21 1.87
CA ASN A 101 -2.88 -6.50 3.27
C ASN A 101 -1.83 -7.62 3.38
N GLN A 102 -1.98 -8.69 2.62
CA GLN A 102 -1.02 -9.79 2.58
C GLN A 102 0.34 -9.35 2.01
N GLU A 103 0.35 -8.72 0.86
CA GLU A 103 1.57 -8.26 0.19
C GLU A 103 2.37 -7.27 1.02
N ASN A 104 1.67 -6.35 1.68
CA ASN A 104 2.32 -5.26 2.42
C ASN A 104 2.32 -5.50 3.93
N ASN A 105 1.97 -6.70 4.41
CA ASN A 105 1.90 -7.04 5.82
C ASN A 105 1.13 -6.00 6.65
N VAL A 106 -0.03 -5.56 6.15
CA VAL A 106 -0.89 -4.61 6.85
C VAL A 106 -1.58 -5.35 8.01
N PRO A 107 -1.45 -4.88 9.26
CA PRO A 107 -2.01 -5.59 10.40
C PRO A 107 -3.53 -5.43 10.48
N LEU A 108 -4.17 -6.34 11.20
CA LEU A 108 -5.53 -6.19 11.69
C LEU A 108 -5.58 -5.11 12.79
N VAL A 109 -6.78 -4.67 13.12
CA VAL A 109 -7.04 -3.74 14.22
C VAL A 109 -7.85 -4.42 15.32
N PRO A 110 -7.82 -3.92 16.58
CA PRO A 110 -8.72 -4.37 17.63
C PRO A 110 -10.19 -4.19 17.24
N GLU A 111 -11.07 -5.06 17.76
CA GLU A 111 -12.51 -5.02 17.45
C GLU A 111 -13.15 -3.64 17.71
N ASP A 112 -12.76 -2.97 18.79
CA ASP A 112 -13.25 -1.63 19.11
C ASP A 112 -12.87 -0.61 18.04
N ASP A 113 -11.70 -0.72 17.44
CA ASP A 113 -11.27 0.15 16.33
C ASP A 113 -11.95 -0.24 15.03
N ALA A 114 -12.13 -1.54 14.76
CA ALA A 114 -12.89 -2.04 13.61
C ALA A 114 -14.35 -1.59 13.66
N ALA A 115 -15.00 -1.68 14.82
CA ALA A 115 -16.38 -1.20 15.04
C ALA A 115 -16.52 0.31 14.76
N ARG A 116 -15.47 1.10 15.02
CA ARG A 116 -15.40 2.55 14.72
C ARG A 116 -14.97 2.86 13.27
N GLY A 117 -14.75 1.84 12.42
CA GLY A 117 -14.26 2.00 11.06
C GLY A 117 -12.80 2.48 10.96
N ARG A 118 -11.99 2.25 11.97
CA ARG A 118 -10.56 2.65 12.04
C ARG A 118 -9.63 1.57 11.51
N PHE A 119 -9.88 1.11 10.30
CA PHE A 119 -9.06 0.09 9.66
C PHE A 119 -7.68 0.63 9.21
N MET A 120 -6.68 -0.26 9.23
CA MET A 120 -5.34 0.03 8.71
C MET A 120 -5.19 -0.23 7.21
N HIS A 121 -6.22 -0.72 6.52
CA HIS A 121 -6.16 -1.04 5.10
C HIS A 121 -5.64 0.14 4.27
N TRP A 122 -4.64 -0.12 3.44
CA TRP A 122 -4.07 0.88 2.51
C TRP A 122 -4.96 1.11 1.30
N VAL A 123 -5.73 0.09 0.93
CA VAL A 123 -6.82 0.18 -0.04
C VAL A 123 -8.11 0.09 0.76
N GLY A 124 -8.97 1.06 0.61
CA GLY A 124 -10.33 1.07 1.17
C GLY A 124 -11.36 1.00 0.05
N MET A 125 -12.64 1.19 0.40
CA MET A 125 -13.72 1.28 -0.58
C MET A 125 -14.43 2.62 -0.47
N ARG A 126 -14.83 3.17 -1.64
CA ARG A 126 -15.72 4.33 -1.73
C ARG A 126 -16.68 4.13 -2.92
N SER A 127 -17.97 4.28 -2.70
CA SER A 127 -19.00 4.06 -3.75
C SER A 127 -18.82 2.71 -4.46
N GLY A 128 -18.46 1.65 -3.74
CA GLY A 128 -18.26 0.32 -4.30
C GLY A 128 -16.98 0.14 -5.11
N ALA A 129 -16.09 1.13 -5.15
CA ALA A 129 -14.81 1.03 -5.86
C ALA A 129 -13.62 1.12 -4.91
N PRO A 130 -12.49 0.46 -5.23
CA PRO A 130 -11.28 0.55 -4.42
C PRO A 130 -10.73 1.98 -4.43
N PHE A 131 -10.30 2.42 -3.26
CA PHE A 131 -9.79 3.76 -3.03
C PHE A 131 -8.51 3.73 -2.19
N MET A 132 -7.49 4.42 -2.65
CA MET A 132 -6.16 4.41 -2.02
C MET A 132 -5.46 5.76 -2.15
N CYS A 133 -4.20 5.84 -1.72
CA CYS A 133 -3.37 7.02 -1.97
C CYS A 133 -3.27 7.29 -3.48
N ALA A 134 -3.59 8.50 -3.89
CA ALA A 134 -3.56 8.89 -5.31
C ALA A 134 -2.15 9.24 -5.82
N HIS A 135 -1.12 9.17 -4.99
CA HIS A 135 0.26 9.54 -5.35
C HIS A 135 0.32 10.88 -6.09
N CYS A 136 -0.23 11.91 -5.44
CA CYS A 136 -0.34 13.26 -6.01
C CYS A 136 1.03 13.85 -6.30
N GLY A 137 1.24 14.41 -7.51
CA GLY A 137 2.46 15.11 -7.88
C GLY A 137 2.72 16.36 -7.03
N LYS A 138 1.63 17.06 -6.62
CA LYS A 138 1.69 18.21 -5.71
C LYS A 138 1.24 17.82 -4.30
N ALA A 139 1.85 16.78 -3.73
CA ALA A 139 1.42 16.14 -2.48
C ALA A 139 1.44 17.07 -1.26
N PRO A 140 0.31 17.55 -0.71
CA PRO A 140 0.28 18.40 0.46
C PRO A 140 0.78 17.68 1.71
N CYS A 141 0.60 16.38 1.77
CA CYS A 141 1.03 15.54 2.89
C CYS A 141 2.56 15.45 3.05
N GLU A 142 3.33 15.69 1.99
CA GLU A 142 4.79 15.70 2.04
C GLU A 142 5.32 17.03 2.56
N ARG A 143 4.69 18.12 2.15
CA ARG A 143 5.08 19.48 2.56
C ARG A 143 4.96 19.73 4.06
N VAL A 144 4.06 19.02 4.74
CA VAL A 144 3.83 19.16 6.18
C VAL A 144 4.54 18.11 7.03
N CYS A 145 5.36 17.24 6.42
CA CYS A 145 6.08 16.22 7.15
C CYS A 145 7.35 16.79 7.79
N PRO A 146 7.44 16.92 9.13
CA PRO A 146 8.57 17.60 9.77
C PRO A 146 9.90 16.83 9.65
N THR A 147 9.82 15.52 9.41
CA THR A 147 11.00 14.65 9.34
C THR A 147 11.37 14.23 7.90
N GLY A 148 10.60 14.68 6.90
CA GLY A 148 10.76 14.21 5.53
C GLY A 148 10.51 12.71 5.34
N ALA A 149 9.80 12.06 6.30
CA ALA A 149 9.41 10.66 6.17
C ALA A 149 8.46 10.43 4.99
N ALA A 150 7.55 11.38 4.74
CA ALA A 150 6.75 11.42 3.53
C ALA A 150 7.53 12.18 2.46
N ASN A 151 7.82 11.53 1.34
CA ASN A 151 8.65 12.10 0.28
C ASN A 151 8.24 11.57 -1.09
N HIS A 152 8.68 12.24 -2.14
CA HIS A 152 8.52 11.79 -3.52
C HIS A 152 9.75 11.00 -3.97
N THR A 153 9.50 9.90 -4.70
CA THR A 153 10.56 9.23 -5.45
C THR A 153 10.71 9.87 -6.84
N PRO A 154 11.87 9.75 -7.49
CA PRO A 154 12.03 10.22 -8.87
C PRO A 154 10.99 9.64 -9.84
N ASP A 155 10.54 8.42 -9.61
CA ASP A 155 9.59 7.68 -10.45
C ASP A 155 8.10 8.05 -10.18
N GLY A 156 7.85 9.15 -9.50
CA GLY A 156 6.52 9.71 -9.29
C GLY A 156 5.72 9.10 -8.14
N LEU A 157 6.36 8.34 -7.27
CA LEU A 157 5.68 7.73 -6.14
C LEU A 157 5.78 8.62 -4.90
N SER A 158 4.64 8.97 -4.30
CA SER A 158 4.63 9.45 -2.93
C SER A 158 4.97 8.30 -2.00
N ALA A 159 6.13 8.33 -1.37
CA ALA A 159 6.67 7.23 -0.56
C ALA A 159 6.64 7.54 0.94
N MET A 160 6.97 6.54 1.76
CA MET A 160 7.16 6.69 3.21
C MET A 160 8.44 5.99 3.65
N VAL A 161 9.28 6.72 4.38
CA VAL A 161 10.41 6.15 5.11
C VAL A 161 9.98 5.96 6.56
N TYR A 162 9.48 4.78 6.91
CA TYR A 162 8.84 4.52 8.20
C TYR A 162 9.75 4.81 9.40
N LYS A 163 11.04 4.52 9.30
CA LYS A 163 12.02 4.79 10.37
C LYS A 163 12.24 6.28 10.66
N ARG A 164 11.88 7.17 9.72
CA ARG A 164 11.91 8.62 9.92
C ARG A 164 10.60 9.18 10.46
N CYS A 165 9.53 8.37 10.48
CA CYS A 165 8.21 8.85 10.86
C CYS A 165 8.14 9.11 12.37
N ALA A 166 7.99 10.36 12.77
CA ALA A 166 7.80 10.76 14.17
C ALA A 166 6.33 10.66 14.65
N GLY A 167 5.40 10.20 13.80
CA GLY A 167 4.01 10.03 14.17
C GLY A 167 3.20 11.32 14.40
N SER A 168 3.67 12.47 13.93
CA SER A 168 3.00 13.78 14.12
C SER A 168 1.61 13.86 13.47
N ARG A 169 1.26 12.97 12.57
CA ARG A 169 -0.02 12.84 11.85
C ARG A 169 -0.40 14.03 10.96
N PHE A 170 0.40 15.08 10.86
CA PHE A 170 0.11 16.23 9.99
C PHE A 170 -0.14 15.80 8.53
N CYS A 171 0.61 14.83 8.02
CA CYS A 171 0.39 14.31 6.68
C CYS A 171 -0.97 13.61 6.50
N GLY A 172 -1.52 13.03 7.56
CA GLY A 172 -2.88 12.46 7.55
C GLY A 172 -3.95 13.53 7.55
N ALA A 173 -3.79 14.57 8.38
CA ALA A 173 -4.70 15.70 8.47
C ALA A 173 -4.74 16.52 7.17
N ASN A 174 -3.59 16.66 6.48
CA ASN A 174 -3.48 17.39 5.22
C ASN A 174 -3.76 16.53 3.97
N CYS A 175 -4.13 15.25 4.12
CA CYS A 175 -4.54 14.42 2.99
C CYS A 175 -6.03 14.63 2.69
N PRO A 176 -6.42 15.30 1.59
CA PRO A 176 -7.83 15.61 1.32
C PRO A 176 -8.70 14.35 1.23
N VAL A 177 -8.11 13.26 0.77
CA VAL A 177 -8.80 11.98 0.58
C VAL A 177 -8.61 11.00 1.75
N GLN A 178 -7.94 11.40 2.83
CA GLN A 178 -7.74 10.59 4.05
C GLN A 178 -7.17 9.18 3.77
N ALA A 179 -6.27 9.08 2.79
CA ALA A 179 -5.67 7.81 2.38
C ALA A 179 -4.50 7.37 3.29
N ARG A 180 -4.17 8.14 4.31
CA ARG A 180 -3.10 7.84 5.26
C ARG A 180 -3.68 7.30 6.56
N LYS A 181 -3.15 6.17 7.00
CA LYS A 181 -3.59 5.45 8.21
C LYS A 181 -2.52 5.59 9.29
N PHE A 182 -2.94 5.92 10.50
CA PHE A 182 -2.02 5.99 11.64
C PHE A 182 -2.09 4.68 12.43
N ASN A 183 -0.93 4.10 12.68
CA ASN A 183 -0.82 2.86 13.45
C ASN A 183 -0.88 3.16 14.96
N PHE A 184 -2.09 3.14 15.54
CA PHE A 184 -2.32 3.39 16.95
C PHE A 184 -1.89 2.24 17.84
N ASN A 185 -1.86 1.03 17.31
CA ASN A 185 -1.70 -0.20 18.06
C ASN A 185 -0.34 -0.83 17.80
N ASP A 186 0.24 -1.47 18.82
CA ASP A 186 1.36 -2.36 18.66
C ASP A 186 0.82 -3.73 18.19
N ALA A 187 0.55 -3.82 16.89
CA ALA A 187 -0.11 -4.99 16.32
C ALA A 187 0.69 -6.28 16.50
N GLN A 188 2.02 -6.19 16.61
CA GLN A 188 2.87 -7.34 16.88
C GLN A 188 2.65 -7.87 18.30
N LYS A 189 2.66 -6.98 19.31
CA LYS A 189 2.39 -7.36 20.70
C LYS A 189 0.97 -7.85 20.94
N LEU A 190 0.02 -7.33 20.16
CA LEU A 190 -1.39 -7.72 20.27
C LEU A 190 -1.73 -8.98 19.46
N GLY A 191 -0.76 -9.60 18.78
CA GLY A 191 -1.03 -10.76 17.92
C GLY A 191 -1.89 -10.44 16.70
N LEU A 192 -1.98 -9.18 16.30
CA LEU A 192 -2.79 -8.71 15.15
C LEU A 192 -1.98 -8.56 13.87
N ALA A 193 -0.67 -8.79 13.91
CA ALA A 193 0.22 -8.73 12.77
C ALA A 193 0.63 -10.11 12.32
N ARG A 194 0.64 -10.32 10.99
CA ARG A 194 1.21 -11.52 10.37
C ARG A 194 2.13 -11.12 9.23
N LYS A 195 3.29 -11.78 9.16
CA LYS A 195 4.24 -11.57 8.08
C LYS A 195 4.01 -12.55 6.94
N PHE A 196 3.14 -12.20 6.01
CA PHE A 196 2.87 -12.98 4.80
C PHE A 196 4.01 -12.82 3.78
N ASN A 197 4.47 -11.59 3.56
CA ASN A 197 5.57 -11.28 2.66
C ASN A 197 6.86 -11.07 3.46
N LYS A 198 7.87 -11.92 3.22
CA LYS A 198 9.17 -11.86 3.92
C LYS A 198 9.98 -10.63 3.56
N GLU A 199 9.79 -10.06 2.37
CA GLU A 199 10.54 -8.90 1.86
C GLU A 199 10.05 -7.57 2.46
N VAL A 200 8.79 -7.52 2.91
CA VAL A 200 8.19 -6.31 3.47
C VAL A 200 8.24 -6.37 5.00
N PRO A 201 8.88 -5.39 5.67
CA PRO A 201 8.91 -5.36 7.13
C PRO A 201 7.53 -5.06 7.73
N LEU A 202 7.26 -5.60 8.90
CA LEU A 202 6.19 -5.13 9.76
C LEU A 202 6.52 -3.71 10.26
N ARG A 203 5.51 -2.86 10.39
CA ARG A 203 5.69 -1.50 10.90
C ARG A 203 5.33 -1.42 12.37
N ASP A 204 6.03 -0.55 13.07
CA ASP A 204 5.83 -0.32 14.48
C ASP A 204 4.63 0.59 14.74
N LYS A 205 4.14 0.59 15.99
CA LYS A 205 3.20 1.57 16.51
C LYS A 205 3.73 3.00 16.29
N GLY A 206 2.84 3.93 16.00
CA GLY A 206 3.17 5.36 15.96
C GLY A 206 3.60 5.87 14.58
N VAL A 207 3.54 5.06 13.53
CA VAL A 207 3.86 5.51 12.17
C VAL A 207 2.60 5.71 11.32
N MET A 208 2.72 6.55 10.29
CA MET A 208 1.68 6.72 9.27
C MET A 208 1.92 5.75 8.11
N GLU A 209 0.93 4.98 7.75
CA GLU A 209 0.97 4.03 6.64
C GLU A 209 0.06 4.45 5.48
N LYS A 210 0.34 4.00 4.29
CA LYS A 210 -0.47 4.23 3.08
C LYS A 210 -0.05 3.34 1.93
N CYS A 211 -0.86 3.26 0.88
CA CYS A 211 -0.49 2.60 -0.36
C CYS A 211 0.86 3.09 -0.89
N SER A 212 1.75 2.16 -1.22
CA SER A 212 3.07 2.40 -1.80
C SER A 212 3.14 2.09 -3.30
N LEU A 213 2.03 1.68 -3.93
CA LEU A 213 1.99 1.05 -5.27
C LEU A 213 2.97 -0.14 -5.38
N CYS A 214 3.09 -0.91 -4.29
CA CYS A 214 4.02 -2.04 -4.18
C CYS A 214 5.47 -1.66 -4.55
N LEU A 215 5.97 -0.54 -4.01
CA LEU A 215 7.30 0.03 -4.30
C LEU A 215 8.42 -1.02 -4.24
N HIS A 216 8.35 -2.00 -3.32
CA HIS A 216 9.33 -3.07 -3.21
C HIS A 216 9.41 -3.91 -4.49
N ARG A 217 8.29 -4.18 -5.18
CA ARG A 217 8.29 -4.90 -6.46
C ARG A 217 9.00 -4.09 -7.55
N LEU A 218 8.75 -2.79 -7.62
CA LEU A 218 9.44 -1.89 -8.55
C LEU A 218 10.94 -1.82 -8.27
N GLN A 219 11.32 -1.74 -6.98
CA GLN A 219 12.72 -1.72 -6.57
C GLN A 219 13.43 -3.02 -6.92
N ASN A 220 12.80 -4.17 -6.67
CA ASN A 220 13.35 -5.48 -7.00
C ASN A 220 13.54 -5.66 -8.51
N ASP A 221 12.55 -5.25 -9.32
CA ASP A 221 12.65 -5.30 -10.77
C ASP A 221 13.76 -4.38 -11.29
N ARG A 222 13.84 -3.16 -10.79
CA ARG A 222 14.90 -2.20 -11.13
C ARG A 222 16.30 -2.72 -10.77
N LEU A 223 16.41 -3.41 -9.63
CA LEU A 223 17.67 -4.03 -9.22
C LEU A 223 18.07 -5.15 -10.16
N LYS A 224 17.13 -6.04 -10.52
CA LYS A 224 17.37 -7.10 -11.51
C LYS A 224 17.83 -6.53 -12.85
N PHE A 225 17.16 -5.49 -13.35
CA PHE A 225 17.53 -4.81 -14.57
C PHE A 225 18.96 -4.25 -14.51
N LYS A 226 19.34 -3.57 -13.42
CA LYS A 226 20.70 -3.06 -13.23
C LYS A 226 21.75 -4.18 -13.17
N THR A 227 21.43 -5.29 -12.49
CA THR A 227 22.34 -6.44 -12.40
C THR A 227 22.56 -7.07 -13.77
N GLN A 228 21.51 -7.19 -14.58
CA GLN A 228 21.61 -7.70 -15.95
C GLN A 228 22.51 -6.81 -16.83
N LEU A 229 22.38 -5.47 -16.70
CA LEU A 229 23.24 -4.53 -17.41
C LEU A 229 24.71 -4.69 -17.01
N SER A 230 25.03 -4.72 -15.71
CA SER A 230 26.41 -4.84 -15.22
C SER A 230 27.07 -6.16 -15.63
N VAL A 231 26.31 -7.25 -15.66
CA VAL A 231 26.81 -8.53 -16.18
C VAL A 231 27.11 -8.46 -17.68
N ALA A 232 26.28 -7.77 -18.45
CA ALA A 232 26.50 -7.60 -19.87
C ALA A 232 27.74 -6.76 -20.20
N GLU A 233 27.95 -5.69 -19.46
CA GLU A 233 29.13 -4.82 -19.60
C GLU A 233 30.43 -5.56 -19.19
N GLY A 234 30.36 -6.47 -18.19
CA GLY A 234 31.49 -7.26 -17.72
C GLY A 234 31.91 -8.44 -18.60
N ILE A 235 31.04 -8.93 -19.50
CA ILE A 235 31.26 -10.11 -20.37
C ILE A 235 31.63 -9.70 -21.81
N GLY A 236 32.17 -8.51 -22.05
CA GLY A 236 32.72 -8.14 -23.35
C GLY A 236 31.68 -7.73 -24.40
N GLY A 237 30.83 -6.78 -24.07
CA GLY A 237 30.06 -6.03 -25.08
C GLY A 237 28.89 -6.78 -25.74
N ALA A 238 28.44 -7.88 -25.17
CA ALA A 238 27.23 -8.56 -25.66
C ALA A 238 25.99 -7.74 -25.29
N SER A 239 25.27 -7.29 -26.28
CA SER A 239 23.99 -6.60 -26.14
C SER A 239 23.02 -7.48 -25.35
N VAL A 240 22.75 -7.15 -24.09
CA VAL A 240 21.69 -7.83 -23.31
C VAL A 240 20.36 -7.41 -23.88
N LYS A 241 19.57 -8.38 -24.31
CA LYS A 241 18.19 -8.15 -24.74
C LYS A 241 17.28 -8.07 -23.52
N ASN A 242 16.47 -7.02 -23.42
CA ASN A 242 15.39 -6.94 -22.44
C ASN A 242 14.33 -8.02 -22.72
N ALA A 243 13.34 -8.19 -21.81
CA ALA A 243 12.26 -9.17 -21.98
C ALA A 243 11.45 -9.01 -23.29
N SER A 244 11.63 -7.87 -24.00
CA SER A 244 11.03 -7.57 -25.31
C SER A 244 11.99 -7.81 -26.48
N GLY A 245 13.19 -8.40 -26.24
CA GLY A 245 14.16 -8.73 -27.31
C GLY A 245 15.03 -7.59 -27.81
N ASN A 246 14.94 -6.38 -27.25
CA ASN A 246 15.73 -5.21 -27.64
C ASN A 246 17.03 -5.14 -26.84
N ALA A 247 18.09 -4.52 -27.41
CA ALA A 247 19.35 -4.29 -26.73
C ALA A 247 19.12 -3.60 -25.38
N ALA A 248 19.75 -4.12 -24.32
CA ALA A 248 19.67 -3.52 -22.99
C ALA A 248 20.36 -2.16 -23.03
N GLY A 249 19.54 -1.13 -23.00
CA GLY A 249 20.01 0.24 -22.96
C GLY A 249 20.52 0.65 -21.57
N ASN A 250 20.89 1.90 -21.46
CA ASN A 250 21.37 2.56 -20.25
C ASN A 250 20.38 2.39 -19.07
N ALA A 251 20.85 2.39 -17.83
CA ALA A 251 20.03 2.30 -16.62
C ALA A 251 18.87 3.35 -16.54
N SER A 252 18.98 4.43 -17.34
CA SER A 252 17.90 5.42 -17.53
C SER A 252 16.73 4.92 -18.39
N GLU A 253 16.86 3.78 -19.04
CA GLU A 253 15.83 3.20 -19.92
C GLU A 253 14.88 2.24 -19.23
N TRP A 254 15.12 1.92 -17.96
CA TRP A 254 14.18 1.12 -17.19
C TRP A 254 12.80 1.78 -17.12
N ARG A 255 11.77 1.02 -17.46
CA ARG A 255 10.36 1.47 -17.52
C ARG A 255 9.44 0.71 -16.57
N GLY A 256 9.94 -0.30 -15.85
CA GLY A 256 9.12 -1.16 -14.99
C GLY A 256 8.08 -1.97 -15.74
N ARG A 257 8.30 -2.28 -17.00
CA ARG A 257 7.39 -3.10 -17.82
C ARG A 257 7.28 -4.51 -17.23
N GLY A 258 6.07 -5.03 -17.12
CA GLY A 258 5.81 -6.34 -16.51
C GLY A 258 5.69 -6.32 -14.99
N VAL A 259 6.01 -5.22 -14.31
CA VAL A 259 5.72 -5.07 -12.89
C VAL A 259 4.24 -4.80 -12.67
N THR A 260 3.65 -5.49 -11.71
CA THR A 260 2.26 -5.32 -11.31
C THR A 260 2.14 -5.08 -9.81
N THR A 261 0.99 -4.63 -9.35
CA THR A 261 0.69 -4.49 -7.92
C THR A 261 -0.16 -5.67 -7.43
N ALA A 262 -0.07 -6.03 -6.15
CA ALA A 262 -0.83 -7.14 -5.60
C ALA A 262 -2.35 -6.97 -5.79
N CYS A 263 -2.86 -5.74 -5.65
CA CYS A 263 -4.28 -5.45 -5.89
C CYS A 263 -4.69 -5.58 -7.36
N SER A 264 -3.79 -5.30 -8.30
CA SER A 264 -4.03 -5.53 -9.74
C SER A 264 -4.04 -7.03 -10.06
N ASP A 265 -3.07 -7.78 -9.52
CA ASP A 265 -2.97 -9.24 -9.73
C ASP A 265 -4.19 -9.98 -9.18
N ALA A 266 -4.68 -9.61 -8.01
CA ALA A 266 -5.82 -10.23 -7.36
C ALA A 266 -7.17 -9.86 -8.02
N CYS A 267 -7.20 -8.84 -8.88
CA CYS A 267 -8.46 -8.38 -9.47
C CYS A 267 -8.92 -9.30 -10.59
N LYS A 268 -9.83 -10.23 -10.29
CA LYS A 268 -10.40 -11.17 -11.28
C LYS A 268 -11.11 -10.46 -12.44
N ARG A 269 -11.69 -9.30 -12.19
CA ARG A 269 -12.35 -8.45 -13.21
C ARG A 269 -11.37 -7.62 -14.03
N ARG A 270 -10.07 -7.62 -13.69
CA ARG A 270 -9.05 -6.78 -14.32
C ARG A 270 -9.42 -5.29 -14.32
N ALA A 271 -10.16 -4.86 -13.31
CA ALA A 271 -10.59 -3.47 -13.16
C ALA A 271 -9.46 -2.55 -12.68
N ILE A 272 -8.36 -3.10 -12.15
CA ILE A 272 -7.22 -2.34 -11.64
C ILE A 272 -6.05 -2.54 -12.59
N ILE A 273 -5.60 -1.44 -13.21
CA ILE A 273 -4.51 -1.45 -14.20
C ILE A 273 -3.38 -0.60 -13.65
N PHE A 274 -2.21 -1.21 -13.47
CA PHE A 274 -0.99 -0.53 -13.02
C PHE A 274 -0.02 -0.38 -14.16
N GLY A 275 0.79 0.70 -14.14
CA GLY A 275 1.84 0.89 -15.14
C GLY A 275 2.52 2.25 -15.05
N ASN A 276 3.29 2.57 -16.08
CA ASN A 276 4.00 3.82 -16.24
C ASN A 276 3.23 4.75 -17.18
N TRP A 277 2.81 5.92 -16.70
CA TRP A 277 2.07 6.91 -17.49
C TRP A 277 2.90 7.53 -18.63
N LEU A 278 4.22 7.50 -18.53
CA LEU A 278 5.14 8.08 -19.53
C LEU A 278 5.65 7.06 -20.55
N ASP A 279 5.23 5.80 -20.44
CA ASP A 279 5.56 4.74 -21.38
C ASP A 279 4.35 4.43 -22.26
N GLU A 280 4.42 4.80 -23.53
CA GLU A 280 3.32 4.57 -24.49
C GLU A 280 3.01 3.07 -24.70
N GLU A 281 3.95 2.18 -24.43
CA GLU A 281 3.74 0.72 -24.52
C GLU A 281 3.18 0.13 -23.21
N SER A 282 3.07 0.94 -22.15
CA SER A 282 2.49 0.48 -20.87
C SER A 282 1.03 0.08 -21.05
N PRO A 283 0.61 -1.08 -20.50
CA PRO A 283 -0.81 -1.47 -20.48
C PRO A 283 -1.73 -0.40 -19.91
N LEU A 284 -1.25 0.37 -18.93
CA LEU A 284 -1.97 1.48 -18.34
C LEU A 284 -2.32 2.55 -19.38
N VAL A 285 -1.35 2.95 -20.19
CA VAL A 285 -1.55 3.95 -21.26
C VAL A 285 -2.43 3.39 -22.36
N GLN A 286 -2.13 2.19 -22.83
CA GLN A 286 -2.89 1.56 -23.93
C GLN A 286 -4.39 1.40 -23.60
N LEU A 287 -4.71 0.94 -22.40
CA LEU A 287 -6.10 0.71 -21.99
C LEU A 287 -6.86 2.00 -21.62
N THR A 288 -6.15 3.11 -21.44
CA THR A 288 -6.77 4.40 -21.10
C THR A 288 -6.90 5.37 -22.28
N LYS A 289 -6.32 5.07 -23.45
CA LYS A 289 -6.30 5.97 -24.63
C LYS A 289 -7.68 6.49 -25.01
N ASP A 290 -8.68 5.59 -25.05
CA ASP A 290 -10.04 5.89 -25.49
C ASP A 290 -11.04 5.97 -24.34
N ARG A 291 -10.55 6.19 -23.11
CA ARG A 291 -11.38 6.23 -21.91
C ARG A 291 -11.41 7.63 -21.32
N VAL A 292 -12.53 7.97 -20.69
CA VAL A 292 -12.63 9.20 -19.91
C VAL A 292 -12.06 8.94 -18.51
N LEU A 293 -11.10 9.78 -18.13
CA LEU A 293 -10.42 9.68 -16.85
C LEU A 293 -11.04 10.65 -15.84
N TYR A 294 -11.13 10.20 -14.59
CA TYR A 294 -11.72 10.93 -13.48
C TYR A 294 -10.84 10.84 -12.26
N VAL A 295 -10.92 11.84 -11.41
CA VAL A 295 -10.35 11.83 -10.05
C VAL A 295 -11.35 12.43 -9.06
N PRO A 296 -11.22 12.14 -7.76
CA PRO A 296 -11.98 12.85 -6.75
C PRO A 296 -11.74 14.36 -6.83
N ARG A 297 -12.82 15.15 -6.72
CA ARG A 297 -12.76 16.61 -6.81
C ARG A 297 -11.74 17.23 -5.87
N GLU A 298 -11.60 16.66 -4.68
CA GLU A 298 -10.70 17.15 -3.63
C GLU A 298 -9.21 17.09 -4.00
N ILE A 299 -8.85 16.33 -5.03
CA ILE A 299 -7.44 16.16 -5.47
C ILE A 299 -7.22 16.51 -6.94
N ALA A 300 -8.21 17.08 -7.62
CA ALA A 300 -8.10 17.39 -9.06
C ALA A 300 -6.89 18.29 -9.39
N ASP A 301 -6.60 19.27 -8.55
CA ASP A 301 -5.49 20.22 -8.72
C ASP A 301 -4.15 19.72 -8.15
N LEU A 302 -4.13 18.53 -7.56
CA LEU A 302 -2.96 17.94 -6.92
C LEU A 302 -2.16 17.00 -7.81
N ASP A 303 -2.50 16.92 -9.10
CA ASP A 303 -1.83 16.10 -10.10
C ASP A 303 -1.70 14.61 -9.66
N PRO A 304 -2.83 13.90 -9.46
CA PRO A 304 -2.82 12.51 -9.00
C PRO A 304 -2.34 11.53 -10.07
N SER A 305 -1.63 10.47 -9.65
CA SER A 305 -1.19 9.37 -10.51
C SER A 305 -2.13 8.15 -10.49
N VAL A 306 -3.10 8.11 -9.57
CA VAL A 306 -4.17 7.12 -9.54
C VAL A 306 -5.46 7.78 -9.99
N VAL A 307 -6.07 7.22 -11.04
CA VAL A 307 -7.27 7.76 -11.65
C VAL A 307 -8.36 6.70 -11.73
N PHE A 308 -9.58 7.13 -11.93
CA PHE A 308 -10.72 6.28 -12.27
C PHE A 308 -11.07 6.44 -13.74
N MET A 309 -11.65 5.40 -14.36
CA MET A 309 -12.12 5.48 -15.73
C MET A 309 -13.50 4.88 -15.88
N ARG A 310 -14.30 5.44 -16.83
CA ARG A 310 -15.62 4.98 -17.23
C ARG A 310 -15.81 5.11 -18.74
N GLY A 311 -16.79 4.36 -19.24
CA GLY A 311 -17.24 4.45 -20.62
C GLY A 311 -16.20 3.99 -21.64
N ARG A 312 -16.54 3.07 -22.53
CA ARG A 312 -15.91 3.02 -23.84
C ARG A 312 -16.55 4.15 -24.65
N ARG A 313 -15.75 4.94 -25.35
CA ARG A 313 -16.29 5.81 -26.37
C ARG A 313 -17.00 5.00 -27.44
#